data_fccdb4f24f7596ad0fc369800491d981
#
_entry.id   fccdb4f24f7596ad0fc369800491d981
#
_cell.length_a   1.000
_cell.length_b   1.000
_cell.length_c   1.000
_cell.angle_alpha   90.00
_cell.angle_beta   90.00
_cell.angle_gamma   90.00
#
_symmetry.space_group_name_H-M   'P 1'
#
loop_
_entity.id
_entity.type
_entity.pdbx_description
1 polymer ?
#
loop_
_entity_poly.entity_id
_entity_poly.type
_entity_poly.pdbx_seq_one_letter_code
_entity_poly.pdbx_strand_id
1 'polypeptide(L)'
;PEVLACNEDGFFIFDEKSNDFIDPDLWNENFPKYGRMTRLIRENDETYWFFQDRQAGKLRIFNDTLFVKDSRILSPLVESFSPSFENIFFMSDRDLIFGTNDGYVHLDPQIKLPNVPDLPIIFSLFVSLRSDSALHIYLQNLDQPDIKSEQHPLAQIPYRDNDIRVSFVAPSLMASDRIQYQYILDGQSLEWSHWAEQSFAEFTNMREGEYLLRVKARNAYGVLSSERSLFFHIKTPWYRSILAKISYF
;
A
#
# COMPACT_ATOMS: atom_id res chain seq x y z
N PRO A 1 4.07 -9.84 37.36
CA PRO A 1 3.69 -9.12 36.17
C PRO A 1 4.93 -8.48 35.57
N GLU A 2 5.33 -8.92 34.37
CA GLU A 2 6.46 -8.34 33.69
C GLU A 2 6.10 -6.93 33.25
N VAL A 3 7.00 -5.99 33.45
CA VAL A 3 6.84 -4.61 32.98
C VAL A 3 7.37 -4.55 31.54
N LEU A 4 6.47 -4.41 30.58
CA LEU A 4 6.81 -4.22 29.20
C LEU A 4 6.88 -2.71 28.89
N ALA A 5 8.03 -2.22 28.50
CA ALA A 5 8.25 -0.87 28.01
C ALA A 5 8.42 -0.89 26.49
N CYS A 6 8.03 0.19 25.81
CA CYS A 6 8.27 0.35 24.38
C CYS A 6 8.76 1.77 24.09
N ASN A 7 9.68 1.88 23.14
CA ASN A 7 10.21 3.15 22.64
C ASN A 7 10.46 3.08 21.13
N GLU A 8 11.25 4.02 20.58
CA GLU A 8 11.61 4.07 19.15
C GLU A 8 12.45 2.88 18.67
N ASP A 9 13.20 2.24 19.60
CA ASP A 9 14.09 1.14 19.30
C ASP A 9 13.40 -0.22 19.39
N GLY A 10 12.23 -0.30 20.05
CA GLY A 10 11.45 -1.52 20.17
C GLY A 10 10.84 -1.74 21.56
N PHE A 11 10.74 -3.02 21.91
CA PHE A 11 10.19 -3.47 23.17
C PHE A 11 11.28 -3.88 24.15
N PHE A 12 11.05 -3.64 25.43
CA PHE A 12 11.95 -3.96 26.51
C PHE A 12 11.17 -4.55 27.68
N ILE A 13 11.69 -5.59 28.29
CA ILE A 13 11.16 -6.19 29.51
C ILE A 13 12.11 -5.89 30.66
N PHE A 14 11.57 -5.41 31.77
CA PHE A 14 12.38 -5.20 32.95
C PHE A 14 12.66 -6.54 33.66
N ASP A 15 13.94 -6.92 33.74
CA ASP A 15 14.38 -8.10 34.47
C ASP A 15 14.80 -7.71 35.89
N GLU A 16 14.03 -8.17 36.89
CA GLU A 16 14.31 -7.89 38.28
C GLU A 16 15.65 -8.47 38.79
N LYS A 17 16.17 -9.51 38.14
CA LYS A 17 17.41 -10.18 38.56
C LYS A 17 18.64 -9.38 38.15
N SER A 18 18.66 -8.87 36.95
CA SER A 18 19.72 -8.01 36.43
C SER A 18 19.52 -6.54 36.82
N ASN A 19 18.32 -6.16 37.26
CA ASN A 19 17.88 -4.79 37.52
C ASN A 19 18.08 -3.89 36.27
N ASP A 20 17.80 -4.44 35.11
CA ASP A 20 18.00 -3.78 33.83
C ASP A 20 16.88 -4.14 32.83
N PHE A 21 16.78 -3.38 31.73
CA PHE A 21 15.89 -3.68 30.63
C PHE A 21 16.56 -4.60 29.64
N ILE A 22 15.92 -5.73 29.36
CA ILE A 22 16.39 -6.71 28.38
C ILE A 22 15.52 -6.67 27.12
N ASP A 23 16.12 -7.00 25.98
CA ASP A 23 15.45 -7.09 24.69
C ASP A 23 14.63 -8.39 24.63
N PRO A 24 13.31 -8.33 24.51
CA PRO A 24 12.50 -9.52 24.29
C PRO A 24 12.48 -9.88 22.80
N ASP A 25 13.34 -10.79 22.38
CA ASP A 25 13.47 -11.24 20.99
C ASP A 25 12.12 -11.51 20.31
N LEU A 26 11.21 -12.17 21.03
CA LEU A 26 9.89 -12.52 20.56
C LEU A 26 9.08 -11.30 20.09
N TRP A 27 9.13 -10.20 20.83
CA TRP A 27 8.39 -8.97 20.47
C TRP A 27 9.05 -8.25 19.32
N ASN A 28 10.36 -8.13 19.33
CA ASN A 28 11.11 -7.38 18.33
C ASN A 28 11.22 -8.10 16.99
N GLU A 29 11.21 -9.44 16.97
CA GLU A 29 11.19 -10.23 15.75
C GLU A 29 9.82 -10.21 15.05
N ASN A 30 8.72 -10.17 15.79
CA ASN A 30 7.37 -10.26 15.25
C ASN A 30 6.72 -8.90 14.99
N PHE A 31 7.20 -7.83 15.59
CA PHE A 31 6.77 -6.48 15.25
C PHE A 31 7.58 -5.96 14.06
N PRO A 32 6.91 -5.58 12.97
CA PRO A 32 7.62 -4.96 11.87
C PRO A 32 8.34 -3.71 12.37
N LYS A 33 9.64 -3.61 12.14
CA LYS A 33 10.50 -2.47 12.48
C LYS A 33 10.12 -1.16 11.74
N TYR A 34 8.90 -1.08 11.22
CA TYR A 34 8.42 0.04 10.44
C TYR A 34 7.51 0.92 11.27
N GLY A 35 8.10 1.92 11.88
CA GLY A 35 7.40 2.98 12.60
C GLY A 35 7.57 2.89 14.11
N ARG A 36 7.59 4.07 14.71
CA ARG A 36 7.68 4.25 16.15
C ARG A 36 6.43 3.68 16.83
N MET A 37 6.59 2.74 17.76
CA MET A 37 5.52 2.32 18.65
C MET A 37 5.16 3.48 19.59
N THR A 38 3.95 4.01 19.46
CA THR A 38 3.51 5.13 20.29
C THR A 38 2.80 4.64 21.54
N ARG A 39 2.05 3.55 21.43
CA ARG A 39 1.34 3.01 22.58
C ARG A 39 0.97 1.54 22.44
N LEU A 40 0.98 0.84 23.57
CA LEU A 40 0.46 -0.51 23.73
C LEU A 40 -0.53 -0.51 24.91
N ILE A 41 -1.77 -0.93 24.67
CA ILE A 41 -2.83 -0.94 25.66
C ILE A 41 -3.32 -2.38 25.85
N ARG A 42 -3.25 -2.89 27.08
CA ARG A 42 -3.70 -4.23 27.41
C ARG A 42 -5.22 -4.28 27.52
N GLU A 43 -5.86 -5.17 26.78
CA GLU A 43 -7.29 -5.47 26.91
C GLU A 43 -7.53 -6.58 27.94
N ASN A 44 -6.75 -7.66 27.84
CA ASN A 44 -6.76 -8.79 28.76
C ASN A 44 -5.40 -9.51 28.75
N ASP A 45 -5.29 -10.69 29.39
CA ASP A 45 -4.02 -11.40 29.54
C ASP A 45 -3.36 -11.81 28.24
N GLU A 46 -4.15 -12.01 27.17
CA GLU A 46 -3.64 -12.48 25.89
C GLU A 46 -3.77 -11.42 24.77
N THR A 47 -4.44 -10.30 25.04
CA THR A 47 -4.82 -9.36 23.98
C THR A 47 -4.40 -7.94 24.29
N TYR A 48 -3.79 -7.31 23.31
CA TYR A 48 -3.30 -5.94 23.37
C TYR A 48 -3.74 -5.15 22.15
N TRP A 49 -3.93 -3.85 22.31
CA TRP A 49 -4.08 -2.90 21.24
C TRP A 49 -2.77 -2.14 21.06
N PHE A 50 -2.28 -2.05 19.82
CA PHE A 50 -1.05 -1.35 19.49
C PHE A 50 -1.32 -0.16 18.59
N PHE A 51 -0.51 0.88 18.75
CA PHE A 51 -0.49 2.07 17.92
C PHE A 51 0.95 2.32 17.47
N GLN A 52 1.12 2.47 16.17
CA GLN A 52 2.36 2.87 15.51
C GLN A 52 2.06 4.07 14.59
N ASP A 53 3.09 4.82 14.17
CA ASP A 53 2.93 6.03 13.35
C ASP A 53 1.95 5.88 12.16
N ARG A 54 1.88 4.69 11.57
CA ARG A 54 1.06 4.43 10.37
C ARG A 54 0.23 3.15 10.48
N GLN A 55 0.16 2.56 11.64
CA GLN A 55 -0.58 1.33 11.86
C GLN A 55 -1.17 1.31 13.27
N ALA A 56 -2.36 0.80 13.38
CA ALA A 56 -2.98 0.48 14.64
C ALA A 56 -3.76 -0.83 14.50
N GLY A 57 -3.86 -1.59 15.58
CA GLY A 57 -4.54 -2.86 15.49
C GLY A 57 -4.56 -3.61 16.82
N LYS A 58 -5.01 -4.86 16.72
CA LYS A 58 -5.16 -5.77 17.84
C LYS A 58 -4.15 -6.90 17.74
N LEU A 59 -3.38 -7.12 18.80
CA LEU A 59 -2.45 -8.23 18.95
C LEU A 59 -3.04 -9.29 19.86
N ARG A 60 -2.72 -10.52 19.63
CA ARG A 60 -2.93 -11.62 20.56
C ARG A 60 -1.62 -12.37 20.79
N ILE A 61 -1.29 -12.58 22.07
CA ILE A 61 -0.17 -13.42 22.48
C ILE A 61 -0.76 -14.78 22.88
N PHE A 62 -0.30 -15.84 22.24
CA PHE A 62 -0.72 -17.18 22.55
C PHE A 62 0.50 -18.10 22.61
N ASN A 63 0.69 -18.79 23.76
CA ASN A 63 1.82 -19.72 24.00
C ASN A 63 3.18 -19.10 23.59
N ASP A 64 3.47 -17.90 24.06
CA ASP A 64 4.70 -17.16 23.74
C ASP A 64 4.91 -16.87 22.25
N THR A 65 3.87 -16.96 21.43
CA THR A 65 3.91 -16.57 20.03
C THR A 65 3.11 -15.31 19.81
N LEU A 66 3.73 -14.29 19.22
CA LEU A 66 3.06 -13.05 18.89
C LEU A 66 2.22 -13.22 17.62
N PHE A 67 0.95 -12.89 17.69
CA PHE A 67 0.03 -12.99 16.57
C PHE A 67 -0.73 -11.67 16.35
N VAL A 68 -0.52 -11.05 15.19
CA VAL A 68 -1.30 -9.87 14.78
C VAL A 68 -2.64 -10.34 14.25
N LYS A 69 -3.71 -10.10 15.00
CA LYS A 69 -5.03 -10.61 14.66
C LYS A 69 -5.71 -9.78 13.58
N ASP A 70 -5.78 -8.47 13.73
CA ASP A 70 -6.43 -7.60 12.74
C ASP A 70 -6.03 -6.13 12.92
N SER A 71 -5.29 -5.59 11.98
CA SER A 71 -4.99 -4.16 11.89
C SER A 71 -6.02 -3.41 11.03
N ARG A 72 -6.82 -4.12 10.24
CA ARG A 72 -7.75 -3.53 9.26
C ARG A 72 -8.84 -2.72 9.91
N ILE A 73 -9.33 -3.14 11.09
CA ILE A 73 -10.41 -2.45 11.81
C ILE A 73 -10.04 -1.00 12.13
N LEU A 74 -8.79 -0.73 12.53
CA LEU A 74 -8.31 0.60 12.89
C LEU A 74 -7.63 1.34 11.75
N SER A 75 -7.30 0.68 10.64
CA SER A 75 -6.62 1.31 9.50
C SER A 75 -7.27 2.61 9.02
N PRO A 76 -8.60 2.74 8.90
CA PRO A 76 -9.24 3.98 8.49
C PRO A 76 -9.11 5.12 9.51
N LEU A 77 -8.79 4.78 10.76
CA LEU A 77 -8.73 5.71 11.89
C LEU A 77 -7.31 6.15 12.24
N VAL A 78 -6.28 5.53 11.66
CA VAL A 78 -4.88 5.77 12.04
C VAL A 78 -4.51 7.23 11.98
N GLU A 79 -4.94 7.96 10.95
CA GLU A 79 -4.67 9.39 10.79
C GLU A 79 -5.50 10.29 11.75
N SER A 80 -6.53 9.72 12.37
CA SER A 80 -7.38 10.44 13.32
C SER A 80 -6.86 10.37 14.75
N PHE A 81 -5.88 9.52 15.04
CA PHE A 81 -5.29 9.42 16.36
C PHE A 81 -4.24 10.50 16.58
N SER A 82 -4.21 11.05 17.81
CA SER A 82 -3.14 11.96 18.23
C SER A 82 -1.94 11.14 18.70
N PRO A 83 -0.79 11.21 18.02
CA PRO A 83 0.39 10.45 18.42
C PRO A 83 0.77 10.70 19.88
N SER A 84 1.04 9.63 20.61
CA SER A 84 1.36 9.60 22.05
C SER A 84 0.18 9.93 23.00
N PHE A 85 -1.01 10.19 22.46
CA PHE A 85 -2.22 10.43 23.25
C PHE A 85 -3.34 9.44 22.93
N GLU A 86 -3.02 8.36 22.22
CA GLU A 86 -3.97 7.32 21.89
C GLU A 86 -4.53 6.71 23.18
N ASN A 87 -5.84 6.60 23.24
CA ASN A 87 -6.52 6.03 24.40
C ASN A 87 -7.72 5.19 23.99
N ILE A 88 -7.94 4.11 24.75
CA ILE A 88 -9.06 3.21 24.58
C ILE A 88 -9.80 3.13 25.91
N PHE A 89 -11.08 3.34 25.87
CA PHE A 89 -11.96 3.09 27.01
C PHE A 89 -12.80 1.83 26.73
N PHE A 90 -12.62 0.81 27.57
CA PHE A 90 -13.35 -0.45 27.48
C PHE A 90 -14.64 -0.31 28.29
N MET A 91 -15.76 -0.07 27.59
CA MET A 91 -17.08 -0.01 28.25
C MET A 91 -17.63 -1.40 28.54
N SER A 92 -17.43 -2.33 27.62
CA SER A 92 -17.83 -3.73 27.74
C SER A 92 -17.01 -4.57 26.76
N ASP A 93 -17.23 -5.89 26.76
CA ASP A 93 -16.61 -6.79 25.77
C ASP A 93 -17.02 -6.49 24.32
N ARG A 94 -18.02 -5.65 24.12
CA ARG A 94 -18.58 -5.28 22.80
C ARG A 94 -18.50 -3.80 22.47
N ASP A 95 -18.05 -2.99 23.41
CA ASP A 95 -18.08 -1.54 23.28
C ASP A 95 -16.73 -0.95 23.64
N LEU A 96 -16.02 -0.51 22.63
CA LEU A 96 -14.75 0.21 22.76
C LEU A 96 -14.91 1.65 22.27
N ILE A 97 -14.36 2.57 23.04
CA ILE A 97 -14.29 3.98 22.65
C ILE A 97 -12.83 4.36 22.44
N PHE A 98 -12.52 4.86 21.25
CA PHE A 98 -11.22 5.39 20.90
C PHE A 98 -11.27 6.92 20.86
N GLY A 99 -10.35 7.58 21.57
CA GLY A 99 -10.15 9.02 21.44
C GLY A 99 -9.49 9.37 20.10
N THR A 100 -10.00 10.38 19.43
CA THR A 100 -9.47 10.88 18.16
C THR A 100 -9.26 12.40 18.23
N ASN A 101 -8.56 12.99 17.26
CA ASN A 101 -8.34 14.44 17.18
C ASN A 101 -9.65 15.24 17.16
N ASP A 102 -10.70 14.69 16.55
CA ASP A 102 -11.98 15.37 16.33
C ASP A 102 -13.09 14.91 17.30
N GLY A 103 -12.74 14.07 18.29
CA GLY A 103 -13.72 13.56 19.25
C GLY A 103 -13.46 12.11 19.64
N TYR A 104 -14.41 11.22 19.37
CA TYR A 104 -14.27 9.80 19.69
C TYR A 104 -14.93 8.92 18.63
N VAL A 105 -14.44 7.69 18.53
CA VAL A 105 -15.03 6.63 17.71
C VAL A 105 -15.47 5.50 18.61
N HIS A 106 -16.74 5.09 18.45
CA HIS A 106 -17.28 3.90 19.08
C HIS A 106 -17.11 2.70 18.15
N LEU A 107 -16.48 1.65 18.64
CA LEU A 107 -16.18 0.44 17.89
C LEU A 107 -16.77 -0.79 18.57
N ASP A 108 -17.52 -1.60 17.82
CA ASP A 108 -17.80 -2.98 18.20
C ASP A 108 -16.66 -3.89 17.71
N PRO A 109 -15.83 -4.48 18.62
CA PRO A 109 -14.72 -5.34 18.22
C PRO A 109 -15.13 -6.66 17.60
N GLN A 110 -16.43 -7.00 17.67
CA GLN A 110 -16.99 -8.19 17.03
C GLN A 110 -17.53 -7.91 15.63
N ILE A 111 -17.48 -6.65 15.17
CA ILE A 111 -17.91 -6.31 13.81
C ILE A 111 -17.16 -7.17 12.79
N LYS A 112 -17.90 -7.90 12.01
CA LYS A 112 -17.32 -8.59 10.86
C LYS A 112 -17.13 -7.55 9.77
N LEU A 113 -15.86 -7.23 9.48
CA LEU A 113 -15.58 -6.42 8.29
C LEU A 113 -16.26 -7.09 7.08
N PRO A 114 -16.95 -6.31 6.25
CA PRO A 114 -17.52 -6.85 5.03
C PRO A 114 -16.42 -7.54 4.25
N ASN A 115 -16.76 -8.65 3.60
CA ASN A 115 -15.85 -9.30 2.67
C ASN A 115 -15.63 -8.29 1.53
N VAL A 116 -14.54 -7.52 1.61
CA VAL A 116 -14.24 -6.50 0.61
C VAL A 116 -13.91 -7.26 -0.68
N PRO A 117 -14.69 -7.08 -1.74
CA PRO A 117 -14.41 -7.72 -3.00
C PRO A 117 -13.01 -7.30 -3.48
N ASP A 118 -12.38 -8.17 -4.26
CA ASP A 118 -11.11 -7.85 -4.90
C ASP A 118 -11.19 -6.48 -5.57
N LEU A 119 -10.16 -5.66 -5.37
CA LEU A 119 -10.10 -4.31 -5.94
C LEU A 119 -9.56 -4.41 -7.37
N PRO A 120 -10.41 -4.44 -8.39
CA PRO A 120 -9.91 -4.51 -9.75
C PRO A 120 -9.22 -3.21 -10.13
N ILE A 121 -7.99 -3.28 -10.62
CA ILE A 121 -7.31 -2.11 -11.18
C ILE A 121 -7.67 -2.01 -12.66
N ILE A 122 -8.09 -0.83 -13.08
CA ILE A 122 -8.44 -0.52 -14.46
C ILE A 122 -7.49 0.57 -14.95
N PHE A 123 -6.77 0.33 -16.02
CA PHE A 123 -6.06 1.38 -16.75
C PHE A 123 -7.07 2.17 -17.55
N SER A 124 -7.13 3.48 -17.36
CA SER A 124 -8.19 4.30 -17.94
C SER A 124 -7.72 5.15 -19.11
N LEU A 125 -6.52 5.74 -19.01
CA LEU A 125 -6.07 6.71 -20.00
C LEU A 125 -4.55 6.68 -20.15
N PHE A 126 -4.10 6.76 -21.40
CA PHE A 126 -2.70 6.89 -21.79
C PHE A 126 -2.53 8.21 -22.57
N VAL A 127 -1.77 9.14 -22.05
CA VAL A 127 -1.64 10.50 -22.58
C VAL A 127 -0.19 10.83 -22.90
N SER A 128 0.05 11.50 -24.03
CA SER A 128 1.32 12.17 -24.31
C SER A 128 1.37 13.50 -23.56
N LEU A 129 2.37 13.68 -22.70
CA LEU A 129 2.58 14.93 -21.96
C LEU A 129 3.06 16.07 -22.88
N ARG A 130 3.62 15.75 -24.06
CA ARG A 130 4.09 16.76 -25.03
C ARG A 130 2.98 17.37 -25.86
N SER A 131 2.02 16.55 -26.27
CA SER A 131 0.92 16.98 -27.15
C SER A 131 -0.40 17.14 -26.41
N ASP A 132 -0.43 16.82 -25.11
CA ASP A 132 -1.63 16.75 -24.27
C ASP A 132 -2.78 16.00 -24.96
N SER A 133 -2.39 15.00 -25.74
CA SER A 133 -3.34 14.19 -26.52
C SER A 133 -3.42 12.78 -25.98
N ALA A 134 -4.63 12.25 -25.95
CA ALA A 134 -4.84 10.86 -25.60
C ALA A 134 -4.22 9.95 -26.67
N LEU A 135 -3.23 9.16 -26.27
CA LEU A 135 -2.60 8.16 -27.14
C LEU A 135 -3.45 6.90 -27.22
N HIS A 136 -4.12 6.56 -26.11
CA HIS A 136 -5.01 5.41 -26.06
C HIS A 136 -5.99 5.54 -24.89
N ILE A 137 -7.24 5.17 -25.10
CA ILE A 137 -8.26 5.08 -24.06
C ILE A 137 -8.52 3.60 -23.81
N TYR A 138 -8.22 3.13 -22.61
CA TYR A 138 -8.50 1.76 -22.20
C TYR A 138 -9.80 1.71 -21.41
N LEU A 139 -10.84 1.16 -22.02
CA LEU A 139 -11.96 0.60 -21.29
C LEU A 139 -11.76 -0.93 -21.30
N GLN A 140 -10.98 -1.44 -20.35
CA GLN A 140 -10.84 -2.88 -20.22
C GLN A 140 -12.17 -3.48 -19.74
N ASN A 141 -12.65 -4.49 -20.45
CA ASN A 141 -13.73 -5.36 -19.97
C ASN A 141 -13.27 -6.00 -18.64
N LEU A 142 -14.07 -5.84 -17.59
CA LEU A 142 -13.81 -6.33 -16.24
C LEU A 142 -13.66 -7.87 -16.16
N ASP A 143 -14.02 -8.58 -17.23
CA ASP A 143 -14.09 -10.05 -17.26
C ASP A 143 -12.85 -10.74 -17.86
N GLN A 144 -11.82 -10.01 -18.30
CA GLN A 144 -10.62 -10.67 -18.82
C GLN A 144 -9.53 -10.76 -17.73
N PRO A 145 -9.22 -11.99 -17.26
CA PRO A 145 -8.06 -12.20 -16.42
C PRO A 145 -6.79 -11.84 -17.23
N ASP A 146 -5.83 -11.24 -16.52
CA ASP A 146 -4.48 -10.91 -16.96
C ASP A 146 -4.19 -11.18 -18.44
N ILE A 147 -4.17 -10.13 -19.24
CA ILE A 147 -3.62 -10.22 -20.58
C ILE A 147 -2.10 -10.38 -20.42
N LYS A 148 -1.68 -11.58 -20.09
CA LYS A 148 -0.36 -12.11 -20.43
C LYS A 148 -0.33 -12.38 -21.93
N SER A 149 -0.59 -11.40 -22.74
CA SER A 149 -0.16 -11.49 -24.12
C SER A 149 1.25 -10.94 -24.20
N GLU A 150 2.21 -11.74 -23.77
CA GLU A 150 3.64 -11.55 -24.02
C GLU A 150 3.94 -11.38 -25.52
N GLN A 151 2.93 -11.39 -26.39
CA GLN A 151 3.11 -11.42 -27.82
C GLN A 151 2.75 -10.13 -28.55
N HIS A 152 1.96 -9.21 -27.98
CA HIS A 152 1.67 -7.92 -28.61
C HIS A 152 1.55 -6.79 -27.60
N PRO A 153 2.36 -5.72 -27.73
CA PRO A 153 2.21 -4.52 -26.94
C PRO A 153 0.83 -3.90 -27.21
N LEU A 154 0.06 -3.68 -26.15
CA LEU A 154 -1.27 -3.07 -26.22
C LEU A 154 -1.21 -1.65 -26.80
N ALA A 155 -0.10 -0.93 -26.60
CA ALA A 155 0.12 0.40 -27.15
C ALA A 155 1.47 0.51 -27.83
N GLN A 156 1.47 1.02 -29.07
CA GLN A 156 2.66 1.41 -29.80
C GLN A 156 2.78 2.92 -29.82
N ILE A 157 3.74 3.48 -29.09
CA ILE A 157 3.91 4.90 -28.88
C ILE A 157 4.99 5.42 -29.83
N PRO A 158 4.71 6.46 -30.63
CA PRO A 158 5.74 7.14 -31.40
C PRO A 158 6.82 7.73 -30.51
N TYR A 159 8.09 7.69 -30.89
CA TYR A 159 9.20 8.23 -30.11
C TYR A 159 9.04 9.72 -29.75
N ARG A 160 8.40 10.50 -30.60
CA ARG A 160 8.10 11.92 -30.34
C ARG A 160 7.22 12.15 -29.10
N ASP A 161 6.42 11.13 -28.72
CA ASP A 161 5.47 11.15 -27.62
C ASP A 161 5.97 10.35 -26.41
N ASN A 162 7.30 10.30 -26.21
CA ASN A 162 7.97 9.50 -25.19
C ASN A 162 7.91 10.07 -23.75
N ASP A 163 7.19 11.17 -23.56
CA ASP A 163 6.78 11.68 -22.25
C ASP A 163 5.31 11.30 -22.05
N ILE A 164 5.03 10.39 -21.13
CA ILE A 164 3.73 9.76 -21.02
C ILE A 164 3.16 9.81 -19.60
N ARG A 165 1.84 9.87 -19.50
CA ARG A 165 1.08 9.66 -18.28
C ARG A 165 0.14 8.48 -18.49
N VAL A 166 0.18 7.55 -17.55
CA VAL A 166 -0.74 6.40 -17.50
C VAL A 166 -1.63 6.56 -16.29
N SER A 167 -2.93 6.70 -16.50
CA SER A 167 -3.93 6.80 -15.45
C SER A 167 -4.55 5.44 -15.16
N PHE A 168 -4.79 5.15 -13.92
CA PHE A 168 -5.39 3.92 -13.45
C PHE A 168 -6.38 4.22 -12.32
N VAL A 169 -7.36 3.37 -12.13
CA VAL A 169 -8.36 3.49 -11.07
C VAL A 169 -8.71 2.12 -10.52
N ALA A 170 -8.90 2.03 -9.23
CA ALA A 170 -9.50 0.87 -8.59
C ALA A 170 -10.88 1.29 -8.08
N PRO A 171 -11.98 0.92 -8.77
CA PRO A 171 -13.32 1.29 -8.34
C PRO A 171 -13.63 0.60 -7.01
N SER A 172 -14.02 1.38 -6.01
CA SER A 172 -14.52 0.89 -4.74
C SER A 172 -16.01 1.20 -4.61
N LEU A 173 -16.75 0.26 -4.05
CA LEU A 173 -18.18 0.44 -3.76
C LEU A 173 -18.41 1.27 -2.50
N MET A 174 -17.38 1.53 -1.70
CA MET A 174 -17.46 2.29 -0.47
C MET A 174 -17.00 3.73 -0.70
N ALA A 175 -17.91 4.69 -0.54
CA ALA A 175 -17.67 6.11 -0.80
C ALA A 175 -16.58 6.75 0.10
N SER A 176 -16.17 6.08 1.17
CA SER A 176 -15.14 6.54 2.13
C SER A 176 -13.78 5.91 1.91
N ASP A 177 -13.60 5.07 0.90
CA ASP A 177 -12.35 4.37 0.70
C ASP A 177 -11.28 5.29 0.12
N ARG A 178 -10.31 5.65 0.94
CA ARG A 178 -9.04 6.19 0.46
C ARG A 178 -8.26 5.06 -0.18
N ILE A 179 -8.12 5.11 -1.49
CA ILE A 179 -7.36 4.13 -2.24
C ILE A 179 -5.96 4.67 -2.49
N GLN A 180 -4.97 3.90 -2.11
CA GLN A 180 -3.58 4.19 -2.40
C GLN A 180 -3.07 3.23 -3.47
N TYR A 181 -2.18 3.74 -4.31
CA TYR A 181 -1.58 3.01 -5.42
C TYR A 181 -0.08 2.93 -5.25
N GLN A 182 0.49 1.86 -5.76
CA GLN A 182 1.91 1.62 -5.88
C GLN A 182 2.18 1.03 -7.26
N TYR A 183 3.22 1.51 -7.92
CA TYR A 183 3.57 1.04 -9.26
C TYR A 183 5.06 0.82 -9.42
N ILE A 184 5.42 0.01 -10.41
CA ILE A 184 6.79 -0.22 -10.86
C ILE A 184 6.80 -0.31 -12.38
N LEU A 185 7.81 0.28 -13.01
CA LEU A 185 8.04 0.16 -14.45
C LEU A 185 9.25 -0.74 -14.67
N ASP A 186 9.00 -1.96 -15.10
CA ASP A 186 10.06 -2.92 -15.39
C ASP A 186 10.93 -2.41 -16.54
N GLY A 187 12.24 -2.54 -16.37
CA GLY A 187 13.23 -2.01 -17.31
C GLY A 187 13.72 -0.59 -16.99
N GLN A 188 13.06 0.14 -16.09
CA GLN A 188 13.49 1.48 -15.66
C GLN A 188 13.68 1.59 -14.15
N SER A 189 12.86 0.95 -13.35
CA SER A 189 12.91 0.99 -11.88
C SER A 189 13.20 -0.38 -11.31
N LEU A 190 14.01 -0.44 -10.24
CA LEU A 190 14.31 -1.68 -9.51
C LEU A 190 13.36 -1.89 -8.33
N GLU A 191 12.70 -0.83 -7.86
CA GLU A 191 11.85 -0.84 -6.67
C GLU A 191 10.48 -0.27 -6.98
N TRP A 192 9.50 -0.69 -6.19
CA TRP A 192 8.16 -0.14 -6.22
C TRP A 192 8.16 1.32 -5.75
N SER A 193 7.31 2.15 -6.35
CA SER A 193 7.05 3.51 -5.86
C SER A 193 6.54 3.48 -4.41
N HIS A 194 6.56 4.62 -3.72
CA HIS A 194 5.86 4.74 -2.45
C HIS A 194 4.34 4.67 -2.67
N TRP A 195 3.61 4.23 -1.63
CA TRP A 195 2.16 4.26 -1.63
C TRP A 195 1.66 5.72 -1.66
N ALA A 196 0.81 6.04 -2.62
CA ALA A 196 0.23 7.38 -2.80
C ALA A 196 -1.22 7.28 -3.29
N GLU A 197 -2.02 8.30 -2.98
CA GLU A 197 -3.40 8.42 -3.47
C GLU A 197 -3.47 8.83 -4.96
N GLN A 198 -2.32 9.20 -5.53
CA GLN A 198 -2.19 9.57 -6.93
C GLN A 198 -2.54 8.40 -7.83
N SER A 199 -3.56 8.57 -8.66
CA SER A 199 -4.11 7.55 -9.56
C SER A 199 -3.50 7.58 -10.97
N PHE A 200 -2.26 8.04 -11.09
CA PHE A 200 -1.51 8.04 -12.34
C PHE A 200 0.00 7.93 -12.09
N ALA A 201 0.71 7.43 -13.09
CA ALA A 201 2.17 7.42 -13.16
C ALA A 201 2.65 8.25 -14.35
N GLU A 202 3.70 9.04 -14.17
CA GLU A 202 4.32 9.85 -15.21
C GLU A 202 5.74 9.38 -15.48
N PHE A 203 6.09 9.27 -16.74
CA PHE A 203 7.39 8.88 -17.21
C PHE A 203 7.85 9.86 -18.29
N THR A 204 9.01 10.44 -18.11
CA THR A 204 9.56 11.44 -19.02
C THR A 204 10.82 10.95 -19.70
N ASN A 205 11.02 11.39 -20.95
CA ASN A 205 12.21 11.10 -21.75
C ASN A 205 12.54 9.60 -21.84
N MET A 206 11.51 8.79 -22.05
CA MET A 206 11.68 7.34 -22.18
C MET A 206 12.43 6.99 -23.46
N ARG A 207 13.26 5.98 -23.36
CA ARG A 207 13.98 5.43 -24.53
C ARG A 207 13.07 4.57 -25.37
N GLU A 208 13.50 4.29 -26.62
CA GLU A 208 12.87 3.24 -27.42
C GLU A 208 13.01 1.87 -26.75
N GLY A 209 11.94 1.06 -26.79
CA GLY A 209 11.95 -0.28 -26.18
C GLY A 209 10.58 -0.72 -25.66
N GLU A 210 10.59 -1.86 -25.03
CA GLU A 210 9.42 -2.50 -24.43
C GLU A 210 9.41 -2.24 -22.92
N TYR A 211 8.22 -1.98 -22.40
CA TYR A 211 8.01 -1.64 -21.00
C TYR A 211 6.80 -2.36 -20.44
N LEU A 212 6.92 -2.81 -19.20
CA LEU A 212 5.83 -3.42 -18.44
C LEU A 212 5.57 -2.57 -17.17
N LEU A 213 4.45 -1.87 -17.17
CA LEU A 213 3.98 -1.14 -15.99
C LEU A 213 3.13 -2.07 -15.15
N ARG A 214 3.54 -2.30 -13.91
CA ARG A 214 2.76 -3.07 -12.93
C ARG A 214 2.22 -2.13 -11.85
N VAL A 215 0.95 -2.31 -11.49
CA VAL A 215 0.25 -1.47 -10.50
C VAL A 215 -0.46 -2.35 -9.50
N LYS A 216 -0.42 -1.95 -8.23
CA LYS A 216 -1.22 -2.48 -7.13
C LYS A 216 -1.99 -1.35 -6.48
N ALA A 217 -3.12 -1.69 -5.89
CA ALA A 217 -3.89 -0.77 -5.07
C ALA A 217 -4.11 -1.35 -3.68
N ARG A 218 -4.32 -0.49 -2.70
CA ARG A 218 -4.84 -0.89 -1.39
C ARG A 218 -5.91 0.08 -0.94
N ASN A 219 -6.91 -0.44 -0.26
CA ASN A 219 -7.93 0.40 0.34
C ASN A 219 -7.52 0.87 1.75
N ALA A 220 -8.36 1.70 2.37
CA ALA A 220 -8.16 2.19 3.74
C ALA A 220 -8.05 1.07 4.78
N TYR A 221 -8.60 -0.12 4.52
CA TYR A 221 -8.53 -1.29 5.39
C TYR A 221 -7.26 -2.13 5.18
N GLY A 222 -6.34 -1.68 4.32
CA GLY A 222 -5.11 -2.40 4.00
C GLY A 222 -5.30 -3.63 3.09
N VAL A 223 -6.50 -3.82 2.54
CA VAL A 223 -6.76 -4.89 1.57
C VAL A 223 -6.08 -4.56 0.26
N LEU A 224 -5.19 -5.44 -0.17
CA LEU A 224 -4.45 -5.30 -1.42
C LEU A 224 -5.26 -5.82 -2.59
N SER A 225 -5.17 -5.13 -3.72
CA SER A 225 -5.63 -5.65 -5.01
C SER A 225 -4.72 -6.75 -5.53
N SER A 226 -5.22 -7.54 -6.47
CA SER A 226 -4.35 -8.26 -7.40
C SER A 226 -3.51 -7.27 -8.22
N GLU A 227 -2.31 -7.70 -8.61
CA GLU A 227 -1.42 -6.92 -9.44
C GLU A 227 -1.98 -6.85 -10.87
N ARG A 228 -1.95 -5.65 -11.48
CA ARG A 228 -2.33 -5.45 -12.87
C ARG A 228 -1.16 -4.92 -13.68
N SER A 229 -0.99 -5.46 -14.87
CA SER A 229 0.12 -5.13 -15.76
C SER A 229 -0.36 -4.50 -17.06
N LEU A 230 0.40 -3.51 -17.54
CA LEU A 230 0.20 -2.85 -18.83
C LEU A 230 1.49 -2.92 -19.63
N PHE A 231 1.46 -3.63 -20.77
CA PHE A 231 2.59 -3.74 -21.67
C PHE A 231 2.49 -2.72 -22.82
N PHE A 232 3.55 -1.95 -23.07
CA PHE A 232 3.61 -0.99 -24.15
C PHE A 232 5.01 -0.91 -24.77
N HIS A 233 5.07 -0.42 -26.01
CA HIS A 233 6.30 -0.30 -26.79
C HIS A 233 6.49 1.12 -27.31
N ILE A 234 7.67 1.71 -27.05
CA ILE A 234 8.08 2.99 -27.65
C ILE A 234 8.89 2.71 -28.91
N LYS A 235 8.38 3.19 -30.04
CA LYS A 235 8.98 2.96 -31.35
C LYS A 235 10.36 3.60 -31.48
N THR A 236 11.26 2.93 -32.15
CA THR A 236 12.55 3.48 -32.54
C THR A 236 12.37 4.72 -33.42
N PRO A 237 13.04 5.85 -33.16
CA PRO A 237 12.98 7.01 -34.02
C PRO A 237 13.59 6.69 -35.41
N TRP A 238 13.02 7.29 -36.47
CA TRP A 238 13.40 7.00 -37.83
C TRP A 238 14.90 7.15 -38.13
N TYR A 239 15.56 8.15 -37.50
CA TYR A 239 16.98 8.43 -37.68
C TYR A 239 17.91 7.39 -37.00
N ARG A 240 17.40 6.53 -36.17
CA ARG A 240 18.10 5.37 -35.58
C ARG A 240 17.75 4.06 -36.29
N SER A 241 16.87 4.09 -37.27
CA SER A 241 16.51 2.89 -38.04
C SER A 241 17.69 2.35 -38.83
N ILE A 242 17.64 1.07 -39.16
CA ILE A 242 18.69 0.42 -39.98
C ILE A 242 18.85 1.12 -41.32
N LEU A 243 17.72 1.53 -41.94
CA LEU A 243 17.73 2.25 -43.21
C LEU A 243 18.44 3.62 -43.13
N ALA A 244 18.17 4.36 -42.04
CA ALA A 244 18.86 5.63 -41.81
C ALA A 244 20.38 5.43 -41.65
N LYS A 245 20.80 4.42 -40.88
CA LYS A 245 22.22 4.08 -40.72
C LYS A 245 22.90 3.73 -42.06
N ILE A 246 22.23 2.98 -42.92
CA ILE A 246 22.76 2.64 -44.25
C ILE A 246 22.87 3.90 -45.15
N SER A 247 21.96 4.87 -45.03
CA SER A 247 22.00 6.11 -45.84
C SER A 247 23.09 7.10 -45.37
N TYR A 248 23.64 6.95 -44.18
CA TYR A 248 24.75 7.77 -43.66
C TYR A 248 26.14 7.24 -44.03
N PHE A 249 26.23 6.01 -44.56
CA PHE A 249 27.43 5.40 -45.07
C PHE A 249 27.45 5.41 -46.62
#